data_66b67c2a55e458f01dd2f298dcdb4958
#
_entry.id   66b67c2a55e458f01dd2f298dcdb4958
#
_cell.length_a   1.000
_cell.length_b   1.000
_cell.length_c   1.000
_cell.angle_alpha   90.00
_cell.angle_beta   90.00
_cell.angle_gamma   90.00
#
_symmetry.space_group_name_H-M   'P 1'
#
loop_
_entity.id
_entity.type
_entity.pdbx_description
1 polymer ?
#
loop_
_entity_poly.entity_id
_entity_poly.type
_entity_poly.pdbx_seq_one_letter_code
_entity_poly.pdbx_strand_id
1 'polypeptide(L)'
;ELEFYLLDRERDANGRPQPARDADGGRPRATQVYGLRELEQIEPFLADLYAACKAQGLPARTAISEYAPGQVEITLDHGDALVAMDQAIRYKRLVKGVAHKHGMLACFMAKPFDDLAGTGMHLHVSLADEQGHNLFASDDPAGTPLLRQAVGGMLASLLDSLLLFCPNANSYRRFQANSYAPLAQTWGVDNRTVSLRVPGGPASSRHIEHRICGADANPYLAAAALLAGVHRGIREGIDPGAPVEGNGYAQAGKRLPTDWLTALDALQGSEWAREAFGEPFLGVYLAVKRAEYRQFMGEVGEQDWRWYLTQA
;
A
#
# COMPACT_ATOMS: atom_id res chain seq x y z
N GLU A 1 -5.78 4.77 3.30
CA GLU A 1 -4.89 5.76 2.66
C GLU A 1 -4.49 5.25 1.29
N LEU A 2 -4.62 6.09 0.26
CA LEU A 2 -4.21 5.71 -1.11
C LEU A 2 -3.32 6.80 -1.70
N GLU A 3 -2.10 6.40 -1.99
CA GLU A 3 -1.11 7.25 -2.65
C GLU A 3 -1.16 7.07 -4.16
N PHE A 4 -0.89 8.13 -4.91
CA PHE A 4 -0.75 8.12 -6.36
C PHE A 4 0.11 9.27 -6.84
N TYR A 5 0.64 9.14 -8.06
CA TYR A 5 1.28 10.25 -8.75
C TYR A 5 0.36 10.87 -9.78
N LEU A 6 0.39 12.19 -9.87
CA LEU A 6 -0.10 12.94 -11.02
C LEU A 6 1.07 13.13 -12.00
N LEU A 7 0.96 12.50 -13.17
CA LEU A 7 1.96 12.49 -14.20
C LEU A 7 1.47 13.25 -15.44
N ASP A 8 2.42 13.79 -16.20
CA ASP A 8 2.16 14.26 -17.54
C ASP A 8 1.74 13.10 -18.47
N ARG A 9 0.89 13.35 -19.42
CA ARG A 9 0.55 12.38 -20.46
C ARG A 9 1.73 12.11 -21.39
N GLU A 10 2.52 13.15 -21.63
CA GLU A 10 3.72 13.05 -22.43
C GLU A 10 4.90 12.59 -21.57
N ARG A 11 5.68 11.72 -22.15
CA ARG A 11 6.95 11.28 -21.55
C ARG A 11 8.05 12.28 -21.93
N ASP A 12 9.16 12.25 -21.20
CA ASP A 12 10.33 13.03 -21.55
C ASP A 12 10.99 12.51 -22.86
N ALA A 13 12.03 13.20 -23.32
CA ALA A 13 12.77 12.81 -24.52
C ALA A 13 13.41 11.42 -24.46
N ASN A 14 13.55 10.84 -23.26
CA ASN A 14 14.07 9.50 -23.01
C ASN A 14 12.95 8.45 -22.81
N GLY A 15 11.69 8.83 -23.03
CA GLY A 15 10.53 7.97 -22.85
C GLY A 15 10.13 7.74 -21.39
N ARG A 16 10.67 8.51 -20.42
CA ARG A 16 10.38 8.37 -19.00
C ARG A 16 9.15 9.17 -18.58
N PRO A 17 8.36 8.67 -17.61
CA PRO A 17 7.28 9.46 -17.04
C PRO A 17 7.83 10.70 -16.34
N GLN A 18 7.00 11.75 -16.26
CA GLN A 18 7.34 13.01 -15.59
C GLN A 18 6.16 13.45 -14.70
N PRO A 19 6.41 14.14 -13.57
CA PRO A 19 5.34 14.80 -12.83
C PRO A 19 4.51 15.72 -13.73
N ALA A 20 3.20 15.77 -13.50
CA ALA A 20 2.31 16.66 -14.25
C ALA A 20 2.71 18.14 -14.05
N ARG A 21 2.33 19.00 -15.00
CA ARG A 21 2.45 20.44 -14.81
C ARG A 21 1.45 20.92 -13.78
N ASP A 22 1.85 21.89 -12.99
CA ASP A 22 0.99 22.59 -12.05
C ASP A 22 0.06 23.60 -12.77
N ALA A 23 -0.81 24.25 -12.01
CA ALA A 23 -1.76 25.24 -12.55
C ALA A 23 -1.07 26.44 -13.23
N ASP A 24 0.17 26.76 -12.85
CA ASP A 24 0.96 27.84 -13.43
C ASP A 24 1.75 27.37 -14.67
N GLY A 25 1.63 26.11 -15.07
CA GLY A 25 2.35 25.50 -16.19
C GLY A 25 3.79 25.06 -15.84
N GLY A 26 4.21 25.22 -14.59
CA GLY A 26 5.47 24.71 -14.07
C GLY A 26 5.48 23.20 -13.92
N ARG A 27 6.67 22.61 -13.75
CA ARG A 27 6.81 21.20 -13.40
C ARG A 27 7.47 21.07 -12.04
N PRO A 28 6.82 20.43 -11.06
CA PRO A 28 7.42 20.27 -9.74
C PRO A 28 8.69 19.42 -9.84
N ARG A 29 9.78 19.89 -9.23
CA ARG A 29 11.10 19.23 -9.24
C ARG A 29 11.53 18.76 -7.85
N ALA A 30 10.94 19.37 -6.85
CA ALA A 30 11.15 19.04 -5.46
C ALA A 30 9.80 19.04 -4.76
N THR A 31 9.70 18.37 -3.64
CA THR A 31 8.49 18.39 -2.83
C THR A 31 8.83 18.86 -1.42
N GLN A 32 7.86 19.52 -0.80
CA GLN A 32 7.83 19.68 0.64
C GLN A 32 6.68 18.81 1.16
N VAL A 33 7.05 17.69 1.77
CA VAL A 33 6.06 16.80 2.36
C VAL A 33 5.15 17.58 3.32
N TYR A 34 3.84 17.35 3.21
CA TYR A 34 2.79 18.11 3.90
C TYR A 34 2.71 19.60 3.53
N GLY A 35 3.34 20.02 2.42
CA GLY A 35 3.31 21.39 1.95
C GLY A 35 1.95 21.80 1.39
N LEU A 36 1.41 22.94 1.84
CA LEU A 36 0.14 23.47 1.33
C LEU A 36 0.29 24.01 -0.09
N ARG A 37 1.43 24.56 -0.43
CA ARG A 37 1.70 25.10 -1.77
C ARG A 37 1.57 24.03 -2.86
N GLU A 38 2.04 22.82 -2.60
CA GLU A 38 1.94 21.70 -3.53
C GLU A 38 0.48 21.29 -3.77
N LEU A 39 -0.37 21.39 -2.75
CA LEU A 39 -1.81 21.18 -2.89
C LEU A 39 -2.51 22.35 -3.62
N GLU A 40 -2.11 23.59 -3.36
CA GLU A 40 -2.62 24.76 -4.08
C GLU A 40 -2.31 24.69 -5.57
N GLN A 41 -1.14 24.18 -5.95
CA GLN A 41 -0.73 24.00 -7.35
C GLN A 41 -1.60 23.00 -8.14
N ILE A 42 -2.28 22.10 -7.45
CA ILE A 42 -3.21 21.13 -8.04
C ILE A 42 -4.66 21.36 -7.57
N GLU A 43 -4.96 22.54 -7.02
CA GLU A 43 -6.28 22.87 -6.47
C GLU A 43 -7.43 22.58 -7.44
N PRO A 44 -7.39 22.96 -8.73
CA PRO A 44 -8.49 22.67 -9.65
C PRO A 44 -8.78 21.18 -9.81
N PHE A 45 -7.74 20.34 -9.82
CA PHE A 45 -7.89 18.88 -9.82
C PHE A 45 -8.52 18.38 -8.51
N LEU A 46 -8.04 18.86 -7.36
CA LEU A 46 -8.57 18.45 -6.05
C LEU A 46 -10.03 18.87 -5.87
N ALA A 47 -10.39 20.09 -6.28
CA ALA A 47 -11.77 20.57 -6.21
C ALA A 47 -12.72 19.67 -7.02
N ASP A 48 -12.38 19.36 -8.26
CA ASP A 48 -13.17 18.46 -9.11
C ASP A 48 -13.21 17.04 -8.55
N LEU A 49 -12.10 16.54 -8.01
CA LEU A 49 -12.04 15.22 -7.39
C LEU A 49 -12.96 15.12 -6.17
N TYR A 50 -12.91 16.09 -5.27
CA TYR A 50 -13.79 16.10 -4.08
C TYR A 50 -15.27 16.25 -4.47
N ALA A 51 -15.57 17.10 -5.45
CA ALA A 51 -16.93 17.24 -5.98
C ALA A 51 -17.44 15.91 -6.55
N ALA A 52 -16.61 15.21 -7.31
CA ALA A 52 -16.95 13.91 -7.89
C ALA A 52 -17.04 12.81 -6.81
N CYS A 53 -16.18 12.81 -5.80
CA CYS A 53 -16.27 11.90 -4.65
C CYS A 53 -17.61 12.10 -3.92
N LYS A 54 -17.96 13.34 -3.62
CA LYS A 54 -19.25 13.69 -2.98
C LYS A 54 -20.43 13.21 -3.80
N ALA A 55 -20.43 13.45 -5.12
CA ALA A 55 -21.51 13.04 -6.02
C ALA A 55 -21.68 11.51 -6.09
N GLN A 56 -20.63 10.74 -5.85
CA GLN A 56 -20.64 9.27 -5.84
C GLN A 56 -20.73 8.66 -4.44
N GLY A 57 -20.85 9.45 -3.38
CA GLY A 57 -20.90 8.98 -2.00
C GLY A 57 -19.57 8.31 -1.56
N LEU A 58 -18.45 8.78 -2.08
CA LEU A 58 -17.12 8.32 -1.64
C LEU A 58 -16.61 9.22 -0.50
N PRO A 59 -16.19 8.64 0.63
CA PRO A 59 -15.86 9.38 1.85
C PRO A 59 -14.42 9.90 1.85
N ALA A 60 -14.01 10.65 0.82
CA ALA A 60 -12.69 11.25 0.75
C ALA A 60 -12.55 12.37 1.79
N ARG A 61 -11.50 12.33 2.59
CA ARG A 61 -11.26 13.27 3.71
C ARG A 61 -10.12 14.22 3.41
N THR A 62 -8.91 13.78 3.64
CA THR A 62 -7.72 14.63 3.67
C THR A 62 -6.86 14.35 2.46
N ALA A 63 -6.42 15.42 1.77
CA ALA A 63 -5.34 15.35 0.79
C ALA A 63 -4.02 15.76 1.44
N ILE A 64 -2.97 15.06 1.10
CA ILE A 64 -1.60 15.29 1.58
C ILE A 64 -0.67 15.34 0.39
N SER A 65 0.23 16.35 0.35
CA SER A 65 1.40 16.35 -0.53
C SER A 65 2.44 15.40 0.05
N GLU A 66 2.85 14.41 -0.74
CA GLU A 66 3.74 13.34 -0.32
C GLU A 66 5.22 13.62 -0.64
N TYR A 67 6.10 12.61 -0.41
CA TYR A 67 7.56 12.73 -0.46
C TYR A 67 8.13 12.96 -1.85
N ALA A 68 7.34 12.87 -2.91
CA ALA A 68 7.83 13.05 -4.27
C ALA A 68 7.03 14.10 -5.05
N PRO A 69 7.68 14.80 -6.01
CA PRO A 69 7.01 15.76 -6.88
C PRO A 69 5.81 15.14 -7.60
N GLY A 70 4.63 15.75 -7.43
CA GLY A 70 3.38 15.26 -8.01
C GLY A 70 2.77 14.05 -7.30
N GLN A 71 3.31 13.63 -6.15
CA GLN A 71 2.73 12.56 -5.34
C GLN A 71 1.72 13.13 -4.35
N VAL A 72 0.55 12.48 -4.30
CA VAL A 72 -0.59 12.87 -3.47
C VAL A 72 -1.09 11.65 -2.74
N GLU A 73 -1.44 11.81 -1.48
CA GLU A 73 -2.20 10.83 -0.70
C GLU A 73 -3.60 11.37 -0.42
N ILE A 74 -4.62 10.52 -0.52
CA ILE A 74 -5.96 10.85 -0.03
C ILE A 74 -6.45 9.74 0.88
N THR A 75 -6.88 10.15 2.07
CA THR A 75 -7.47 9.28 3.07
C THR A 75 -8.97 9.17 2.84
N LEU A 76 -9.49 7.95 2.89
CA LEU A 76 -10.93 7.68 2.93
C LEU A 76 -11.35 7.36 4.37
N ASP A 77 -12.58 7.72 4.75
CA ASP A 77 -13.15 7.32 6.04
C ASP A 77 -13.22 5.79 6.15
N HIS A 78 -13.07 5.28 7.36
CA HIS A 78 -13.28 3.88 7.65
C HIS A 78 -14.77 3.50 7.55
N GLY A 79 -15.01 2.22 7.32
CA GLY A 79 -16.36 1.66 7.23
C GLY A 79 -16.30 0.14 7.21
N ASP A 80 -17.43 -0.49 6.90
CA ASP A 80 -17.49 -1.93 6.67
C ASP A 80 -16.44 -2.37 5.63
N ALA A 81 -15.79 -3.50 5.89
CA ALA A 81 -14.63 -3.93 5.11
C ALA A 81 -14.94 -4.07 3.61
N LEU A 82 -16.07 -4.69 3.26
CA LEU A 82 -16.43 -4.89 1.84
C LEU A 82 -16.79 -3.57 1.17
N VAL A 83 -17.56 -2.72 1.87
CA VAL A 83 -17.93 -1.38 1.39
C VAL A 83 -16.70 -0.51 1.18
N ALA A 84 -15.72 -0.55 2.10
CA ALA A 84 -14.47 0.19 1.98
C ALA A 84 -13.66 -0.26 0.75
N MET A 85 -13.67 -1.55 0.41
CA MET A 85 -12.98 -2.05 -0.79
C MET A 85 -13.69 -1.65 -2.08
N ASP A 86 -15.04 -1.67 -2.11
CA ASP A 86 -15.83 -1.12 -3.21
C ASP A 86 -15.51 0.38 -3.42
N GLN A 87 -15.43 1.13 -2.33
CA GLN A 87 -15.07 2.55 -2.36
C GLN A 87 -13.64 2.75 -2.87
N ALA A 88 -12.67 1.95 -2.46
CA ALA A 88 -11.29 2.04 -2.92
C ALA A 88 -11.17 1.82 -4.44
N ILE A 89 -11.87 0.82 -5.01
CA ILE A 89 -11.89 0.56 -6.46
C ILE A 89 -12.53 1.73 -7.21
N ARG A 90 -13.68 2.20 -6.74
CA ARG A 90 -14.40 3.32 -7.36
C ARG A 90 -13.58 4.60 -7.27
N TYR A 91 -12.93 4.84 -6.12
CA TYR A 91 -12.05 5.97 -5.90
C TYR A 91 -10.85 5.95 -6.89
N LYS A 92 -10.12 4.84 -7.00
CA LYS A 92 -9.00 4.73 -7.96
C LYS A 92 -9.44 5.02 -9.40
N ARG A 93 -10.63 4.53 -9.79
CA ARG A 93 -11.21 4.82 -11.10
C ARG A 93 -11.54 6.30 -11.26
N LEU A 94 -12.12 6.90 -10.22
CA LEU A 94 -12.52 8.32 -10.22
C LEU A 94 -11.30 9.24 -10.34
N VAL A 95 -10.27 9.00 -9.53
CA VAL A 95 -9.00 9.76 -9.60
C VAL A 95 -8.43 9.74 -11.01
N LYS A 96 -8.37 8.57 -11.66
CA LYS A 96 -7.90 8.44 -13.06
C LYS A 96 -8.77 9.24 -14.03
N GLY A 97 -10.09 9.21 -13.84
CA GLY A 97 -11.04 9.94 -14.70
C GLY A 97 -10.91 11.45 -14.55
N VAL A 98 -10.78 11.94 -13.32
CA VAL A 98 -10.61 13.38 -13.06
C VAL A 98 -9.24 13.85 -13.53
N ALA A 99 -8.16 13.12 -13.23
CA ALA A 99 -6.83 13.44 -13.75
C ALA A 99 -6.83 13.55 -15.29
N HIS A 100 -7.52 12.63 -15.95
CA HIS A 100 -7.65 12.67 -17.40
C HIS A 100 -8.35 13.95 -17.91
N LYS A 101 -9.39 14.45 -17.22
CA LYS A 101 -10.06 15.72 -17.59
C LYS A 101 -9.10 16.91 -17.46
N HIS A 102 -8.20 16.88 -16.49
CA HIS A 102 -7.19 17.91 -16.26
C HIS A 102 -5.92 17.73 -17.12
N GLY A 103 -5.93 16.87 -18.14
CA GLY A 103 -4.77 16.66 -19.01
C GLY A 103 -3.66 15.84 -18.35
N MET A 104 -3.90 15.22 -17.20
CA MET A 104 -2.94 14.45 -16.43
C MET A 104 -3.19 12.95 -16.50
N LEU A 105 -2.24 12.15 -16.02
CA LEU A 105 -2.33 10.71 -15.80
C LEU A 105 -2.16 10.42 -14.31
N ALA A 106 -3.15 9.82 -13.66
CA ALA A 106 -3.00 9.31 -12.30
C ALA A 106 -2.39 7.90 -12.32
N CYS A 107 -1.25 7.75 -11.65
CA CYS A 107 -0.46 6.51 -11.61
C CYS A 107 -0.49 5.90 -10.20
N PHE A 108 -0.94 4.65 -10.10
CA PHE A 108 -0.96 3.84 -8.89
C PHE A 108 0.08 2.70 -8.94
N MET A 109 1.12 2.80 -9.75
CA MET A 109 2.26 1.87 -9.68
C MET A 109 2.92 1.97 -8.31
N ALA A 110 3.34 0.84 -7.75
CA ALA A 110 4.03 0.85 -6.45
C ALA A 110 5.35 1.65 -6.47
N LYS A 111 6.06 1.66 -7.61
CA LYS A 111 7.33 2.39 -7.78
C LYS A 111 7.47 2.89 -9.22
N PRO A 112 6.89 4.06 -9.57
CA PRO A 112 6.96 4.59 -10.94
C PRO A 112 8.33 5.18 -11.30
N PHE A 113 9.12 5.62 -10.29
CA PHE A 113 10.45 6.20 -10.46
C PHE A 113 11.46 5.47 -9.58
N ASP A 114 12.68 5.28 -10.07
CA ASP A 114 13.75 4.58 -9.37
C ASP A 114 14.32 5.39 -8.17
N ASP A 115 14.33 6.70 -8.28
CA ASP A 115 14.92 7.66 -7.34
C ASP A 115 13.90 8.42 -6.45
N LEU A 116 12.60 8.27 -6.70
CA LEU A 116 11.54 8.93 -5.92
C LEU A 116 10.81 7.95 -5.01
N ALA A 117 9.94 8.46 -4.13
CA ALA A 117 9.14 7.63 -3.23
C ALA A 117 8.24 6.63 -3.97
N GLY A 118 8.00 5.48 -3.37
CA GLY A 118 6.98 4.54 -3.83
C GLY A 118 5.58 4.99 -3.42
N THR A 119 4.54 4.33 -3.93
CA THR A 119 3.14 4.57 -3.56
C THR A 119 2.57 3.40 -2.78
N GLY A 120 2.00 3.70 -1.62
CA GLY A 120 1.33 2.75 -0.75
C GLY A 120 -0.19 2.78 -0.85
N MET A 121 -0.80 1.69 -0.46
CA MET A 121 -2.19 1.61 -0.04
C MET A 121 -2.17 1.10 1.40
N HIS A 122 -2.16 2.01 2.37
CA HIS A 122 -2.18 1.62 3.77
C HIS A 122 -3.60 1.24 4.18
N LEU A 123 -3.74 0.04 4.74
CA LEU A 123 -5.01 -0.48 5.20
C LEU A 123 -5.09 -0.36 6.72
N HIS A 124 -6.09 0.37 7.19
CA HIS A 124 -6.36 0.54 8.61
C HIS A 124 -7.48 -0.40 9.01
N VAL A 125 -7.29 -1.14 10.11
CA VAL A 125 -8.28 -2.09 10.62
C VAL A 125 -8.50 -1.92 12.11
N SER A 126 -9.76 -1.88 12.51
CA SER A 126 -10.23 -2.06 13.87
C SER A 126 -11.35 -3.09 13.88
N LEU A 127 -11.65 -3.65 15.05
CA LEU A 127 -12.78 -4.54 15.25
C LEU A 127 -13.81 -3.84 16.12
N ALA A 128 -15.06 -3.98 15.76
CA ALA A 128 -16.17 -3.47 16.55
C ALA A 128 -17.08 -4.61 17.01
N ASP A 129 -17.72 -4.44 18.16
CA ASP A 129 -18.83 -5.30 18.58
C ASP A 129 -20.12 -4.95 17.82
N GLU A 130 -21.20 -5.69 18.11
CA GLU A 130 -22.51 -5.47 17.48
C GLU A 130 -23.12 -4.08 17.81
N GLN A 131 -22.64 -3.42 18.85
CA GLN A 131 -23.05 -2.07 19.26
C GLN A 131 -22.17 -0.99 18.66
N GLY A 132 -21.13 -1.38 17.91
CA GLY A 132 -20.19 -0.46 17.25
C GLY A 132 -19.04 0.03 18.14
N HIS A 133 -18.85 -0.55 19.34
CA HIS A 133 -17.72 -0.20 20.17
C HIS A 133 -16.42 -0.82 19.66
N ASN A 134 -15.37 -0.02 19.60
CA ASN A 134 -14.07 -0.49 19.15
C ASN A 134 -13.42 -1.43 20.18
N LEU A 135 -13.27 -2.71 19.81
CA LEU A 135 -12.67 -3.76 20.65
C LEU A 135 -11.14 -3.60 20.84
N PHE A 136 -10.52 -2.74 20.05
CA PHE A 136 -9.10 -2.38 20.20
C PHE A 136 -8.88 -1.17 21.11
N ALA A 137 -9.95 -0.46 21.51
CA ALA A 137 -9.87 0.72 22.35
C ALA A 137 -9.15 0.45 23.66
N SER A 138 -8.11 1.23 23.96
CA SER A 138 -7.27 1.07 25.16
C SER A 138 -6.46 2.33 25.43
N ASP A 139 -6.27 2.65 26.72
CA ASP A 139 -5.32 3.68 27.16
C ASP A 139 -3.86 3.22 26.99
N ASP A 140 -3.60 1.90 26.97
CA ASP A 140 -2.30 1.36 26.57
C ASP A 140 -2.05 1.67 25.09
N PRO A 141 -0.98 2.40 24.75
CA PRO A 141 -0.63 2.69 23.36
C PRO A 141 -0.45 1.43 22.50
N ALA A 142 -0.04 0.30 23.08
CA ALA A 142 0.09 -0.99 22.41
C ALA A 142 -1.24 -1.72 22.20
N GLY A 143 -2.35 -1.14 22.66
CA GLY A 143 -3.70 -1.66 22.50
C GLY A 143 -4.07 -2.80 23.43
N THR A 144 -5.25 -3.36 23.19
CA THR A 144 -5.78 -4.51 23.96
C THR A 144 -5.03 -5.81 23.64
N PRO A 145 -5.14 -6.87 24.48
CA PRO A 145 -4.66 -8.20 24.11
C PRO A 145 -5.21 -8.68 22.75
N LEU A 146 -6.47 -8.36 22.44
CA LEU A 146 -7.09 -8.71 21.16
C LEU A 146 -6.40 -8.02 19.99
N LEU A 147 -6.04 -6.72 20.12
CA LEU A 147 -5.26 -6.00 19.10
C LEU A 147 -3.89 -6.67 18.91
N ARG A 148 -3.19 -7.00 20.00
CA ARG A 148 -1.89 -7.66 19.90
C ARG A 148 -1.97 -9.03 19.24
N GLN A 149 -2.99 -9.83 19.55
CA GLN A 149 -3.23 -11.10 18.85
C GLN A 149 -3.47 -10.88 17.36
N ALA A 150 -4.27 -9.88 16.99
CA ALA A 150 -4.49 -9.53 15.57
C ALA A 150 -3.17 -9.16 14.88
N VAL A 151 -2.33 -8.34 15.49
CA VAL A 151 -0.98 -8.01 15.01
C VAL A 151 -0.14 -9.29 14.84
N GLY A 152 -0.14 -10.17 15.86
CA GLY A 152 0.59 -11.44 15.84
C GLY A 152 0.21 -12.32 14.64
N GLY A 153 -1.08 -12.45 14.37
CA GLY A 153 -1.58 -13.24 13.24
C GLY A 153 -1.26 -12.61 11.89
N MET A 154 -1.38 -11.29 11.77
CA MET A 154 -0.99 -10.57 10.57
C MET A 154 0.52 -10.74 10.28
N LEU A 155 1.39 -10.65 11.29
CA LEU A 155 2.83 -10.91 11.13
C LEU A 155 3.11 -12.36 10.74
N ALA A 156 2.46 -13.33 11.40
CA ALA A 156 2.67 -14.75 11.15
C ALA A 156 2.26 -15.19 9.74
N SER A 157 1.27 -14.52 9.14
CA SER A 157 0.77 -14.80 7.78
C SER A 157 1.34 -13.90 6.70
N LEU A 158 2.19 -12.93 7.06
CA LEU A 158 2.62 -11.87 6.16
C LEU A 158 3.38 -12.37 4.93
N LEU A 159 4.32 -13.30 5.11
CA LEU A 159 5.09 -13.87 3.98
C LEU A 159 4.20 -14.71 3.08
N ASP A 160 3.31 -15.49 3.67
CA ASP A 160 2.39 -16.37 2.96
C ASP A 160 1.37 -15.58 2.12
N SER A 161 1.07 -14.35 2.49
CA SER A 161 0.14 -13.46 1.80
C SER A 161 0.80 -12.31 1.05
N LEU A 162 2.13 -12.21 1.05
CA LEU A 162 2.84 -11.07 0.48
C LEU A 162 2.48 -10.82 -0.99
N LEU A 163 2.27 -11.87 -1.78
CA LEU A 163 1.88 -11.78 -3.18
C LEU A 163 0.50 -11.11 -3.38
N LEU A 164 -0.39 -11.15 -2.40
CA LEU A 164 -1.70 -10.49 -2.44
C LEU A 164 -1.56 -8.98 -2.18
N PHE A 165 -0.55 -8.56 -1.41
CA PHE A 165 -0.21 -7.17 -1.15
C PHE A 165 0.72 -6.55 -2.19
N CYS A 166 1.55 -7.38 -2.82
CA CYS A 166 2.60 -7.00 -3.78
C CYS A 166 2.50 -7.87 -5.03
N PRO A 167 1.54 -7.60 -5.94
CA PRO A 167 1.10 -8.57 -6.94
C PRO A 167 1.98 -8.69 -8.19
N ASN A 168 3.03 -7.88 -8.35
CA ASN A 168 3.85 -7.85 -9.57
C ASN A 168 5.30 -7.43 -9.29
N ALA A 169 6.17 -7.54 -10.28
CA ALA A 169 7.60 -7.21 -10.16
C ALA A 169 7.87 -5.78 -9.68
N ASN A 170 7.05 -4.80 -10.08
CA ASN A 170 7.21 -3.41 -9.68
C ASN A 170 6.93 -3.19 -8.19
N SER A 171 6.02 -3.97 -7.59
CA SER A 171 5.66 -3.87 -6.17
C SER A 171 6.89 -4.01 -5.26
N TYR A 172 7.81 -4.92 -5.60
CA TYR A 172 9.01 -5.22 -4.79
C TYR A 172 10.09 -4.13 -4.89
N ARG A 173 10.04 -3.28 -5.93
CA ARG A 173 10.96 -2.13 -6.06
C ARG A 173 10.73 -1.05 -5.02
N ARG A 174 9.57 -1.08 -4.34
CA ARG A 174 9.20 -0.18 -3.25
C ARG A 174 9.98 -0.50 -1.96
N PHE A 175 10.44 -1.75 -1.76
CA PHE A 175 11.13 -2.20 -0.56
C PHE A 175 12.59 -1.74 -0.55
N GLN A 176 12.81 -0.50 -0.13
CA GLN A 176 14.12 0.14 -0.03
C GLN A 176 14.32 0.71 1.39
N ALA A 177 15.55 0.66 1.89
CA ALA A 177 15.85 1.27 3.18
C ALA A 177 15.59 2.79 3.15
N ASN A 178 15.10 3.33 4.25
CA ASN A 178 14.78 4.76 4.42
C ASN A 178 13.71 5.30 3.45
N SER A 179 12.85 4.44 2.93
CA SER A 179 11.75 4.81 2.02
C SER A 179 10.37 4.80 2.68
N TYR A 180 10.30 4.60 4.00
CA TYR A 180 9.08 4.35 4.76
C TYR A 180 8.27 3.12 4.31
N ALA A 181 8.73 2.36 3.30
CA ALA A 181 8.26 1.02 3.03
C ALA A 181 8.98 0.03 3.96
N PRO A 182 8.26 -0.83 4.67
CA PRO A 182 8.87 -1.75 5.64
C PRO A 182 9.69 -2.86 4.94
N LEU A 183 10.78 -3.31 5.60
CA LEU A 183 11.66 -4.36 5.07
C LEU A 183 11.62 -5.65 5.86
N ALA A 184 10.88 -5.71 6.97
CA ALA A 184 10.86 -6.86 7.87
C ALA A 184 9.48 -7.06 8.49
N GLN A 185 9.19 -8.27 8.94
CA GLN A 185 7.99 -8.61 9.71
C GLN A 185 8.10 -8.01 11.11
N THR A 186 7.71 -6.75 11.26
CA THR A 186 7.82 -6.00 12.51
C THR A 186 6.56 -5.19 12.77
N TRP A 187 6.33 -4.87 14.04
CA TRP A 187 5.28 -3.98 14.45
C TRP A 187 5.79 -2.96 15.47
N GLY A 188 5.07 -1.87 15.65
CA GLY A 188 5.43 -0.85 16.63
C GLY A 188 4.34 0.19 16.84
N VAL A 189 4.42 0.87 17.97
CA VAL A 189 3.53 1.98 18.32
C VAL A 189 4.07 3.25 17.68
N ASP A 190 3.22 3.92 16.95
CA ASP A 190 3.49 5.18 16.23
C ASP A 190 4.81 5.20 15.43
N ASN A 191 5.18 4.04 14.89
CA ASN A 191 6.43 3.82 14.17
C ASN A 191 6.15 3.60 12.67
N ARG A 192 6.58 4.53 11.81
CA ARG A 192 6.36 4.47 10.36
C ARG A 192 7.37 3.60 9.60
N THR A 193 8.33 2.99 10.29
CA THR A 193 9.37 2.14 9.68
C THR A 193 9.08 0.63 9.79
N VAL A 194 7.94 0.26 10.39
CA VAL A 194 7.51 -1.13 10.59
C VAL A 194 6.39 -1.54 9.64
N SER A 195 6.17 -2.85 9.52
CA SER A 195 5.12 -3.43 8.67
C SER A 195 3.70 -3.19 9.20
N LEU A 196 3.53 -3.26 10.51
CA LEU A 196 2.27 -3.03 11.19
C LEU A 196 2.46 -1.96 12.26
N ARG A 197 1.82 -0.81 12.05
CA ARG A 197 1.86 0.31 12.99
C ARG A 197 0.57 0.35 13.79
N VAL A 198 0.66 0.57 15.09
CA VAL A 198 -0.47 1.00 15.91
C VAL A 198 -0.37 2.52 16.06
N PRO A 199 -1.17 3.31 15.33
CA PRO A 199 -1.05 4.76 15.37
C PRO A 199 -1.36 5.34 16.73
N GLY A 200 -0.67 6.43 17.08
CA GLY A 200 -0.98 7.26 18.23
C GLY A 200 -2.39 7.87 18.13
N GLY A 201 -2.85 8.52 19.22
CA GLY A 201 -4.16 9.17 19.26
C GLY A 201 -5.00 8.70 20.44
N PRO A 202 -6.28 9.12 20.52
CA PRO A 202 -7.16 8.79 21.63
C PRO A 202 -7.44 7.28 21.68
N ALA A 203 -7.67 6.77 22.89
CA ALA A 203 -7.95 5.35 23.16
C ALA A 203 -9.05 4.78 22.26
N SER A 204 -10.12 5.54 22.03
CA SER A 204 -11.27 5.14 21.22
C SER A 204 -10.94 4.92 19.72
N SER A 205 -9.87 5.51 19.21
CA SER A 205 -9.45 5.40 17.81
C SER A 205 -8.36 4.35 17.58
N ARG A 206 -8.06 3.51 18.58
CA ARG A 206 -7.01 2.49 18.47
C ARG A 206 -7.29 1.53 17.31
N HIS A 207 -6.29 1.32 16.45
CA HIS A 207 -6.39 0.47 15.26
C HIS A 207 -5.01 0.01 14.80
N ILE A 208 -4.96 -0.87 13.80
CA ILE A 208 -3.72 -1.35 13.19
C ILE A 208 -3.65 -0.79 11.77
N GLU A 209 -2.53 -0.20 11.41
CA GLU A 209 -2.18 0.23 10.06
C GLU A 209 -1.23 -0.79 9.42
N HIS A 210 -1.67 -1.42 8.33
CA HIS A 210 -0.87 -2.30 7.49
C HIS A 210 -0.18 -1.50 6.40
N ARG A 211 1.16 -1.48 6.38
CA ARG A 211 1.97 -0.57 5.56
C ARG A 211 2.66 -1.22 4.36
N ILE A 212 2.49 -2.53 4.15
CA ILE A 212 3.20 -3.29 3.11
C ILE A 212 2.57 -3.13 1.75
N CYS A 213 1.23 -3.03 1.71
CA CYS A 213 0.46 -3.02 0.50
C CYS A 213 0.84 -1.84 -0.41
N GLY A 214 1.15 -2.13 -1.67
CA GLY A 214 1.33 -1.12 -2.69
C GLY A 214 0.00 -0.60 -3.23
N ALA A 215 -0.01 0.62 -3.76
CA ALA A 215 -1.21 1.20 -4.38
C ALA A 215 -1.67 0.42 -5.64
N ASP A 216 -0.81 -0.44 -6.19
CA ASP A 216 -1.08 -1.33 -7.32
C ASP A 216 -1.87 -2.59 -6.96
N ALA A 217 -1.96 -2.94 -5.67
CA ALA A 217 -2.68 -4.13 -5.22
C ALA A 217 -4.19 -4.06 -5.48
N ASN A 218 -4.79 -5.24 -5.57
CA ASN A 218 -6.24 -5.38 -5.59
C ASN A 218 -6.79 -5.20 -4.15
N PRO A 219 -7.61 -4.19 -3.87
CA PRO A 219 -8.09 -3.91 -2.51
C PRO A 219 -8.82 -5.08 -1.87
N TYR A 220 -9.65 -5.82 -2.62
CA TYR A 220 -10.39 -6.97 -2.08
C TYR A 220 -9.45 -8.08 -1.61
N LEU A 221 -8.43 -8.42 -2.42
CA LEU A 221 -7.46 -9.46 -2.07
C LEU A 221 -6.58 -9.04 -0.90
N ALA A 222 -6.18 -7.77 -0.87
CA ALA A 222 -5.41 -7.22 0.23
C ALA A 222 -6.20 -7.22 1.55
N ALA A 223 -7.48 -6.80 1.51
CA ALA A 223 -8.35 -6.85 2.68
C ALA A 223 -8.63 -8.28 3.14
N ALA A 224 -8.88 -9.22 2.22
CA ALA A 224 -9.08 -10.63 2.55
C ALA A 224 -7.84 -11.22 3.26
N ALA A 225 -6.63 -10.93 2.75
CA ALA A 225 -5.39 -11.39 3.37
C ALA A 225 -5.17 -10.79 4.76
N LEU A 226 -5.44 -9.48 4.91
CA LEU A 226 -5.36 -8.78 6.20
C LEU A 226 -6.33 -9.39 7.21
N LEU A 227 -7.61 -9.54 6.84
CA LEU A 227 -8.65 -10.08 7.75
C LEU A 227 -8.40 -11.54 8.10
N ALA A 228 -7.92 -12.35 7.16
CA ALA A 228 -7.51 -13.74 7.43
C ALA A 228 -6.35 -13.81 8.44
N GLY A 229 -5.38 -12.89 8.33
CA GLY A 229 -4.31 -12.74 9.31
C GLY A 229 -4.81 -12.33 10.70
N VAL A 230 -5.71 -11.35 10.77
CA VAL A 230 -6.37 -10.93 12.02
C VAL A 230 -7.11 -12.11 12.67
N HIS A 231 -7.93 -12.82 11.90
CA HIS A 231 -8.68 -13.98 12.37
C HIS A 231 -7.75 -15.09 12.90
N ARG A 232 -6.67 -15.39 12.17
CA ARG A 232 -5.66 -16.37 12.61
C ARG A 232 -5.08 -15.99 13.98
N GLY A 233 -4.66 -14.74 14.13
CA GLY A 233 -4.03 -14.28 15.36
C GLY A 233 -4.93 -14.37 16.57
N ILE A 234 -6.19 -14.01 16.41
CA ILE A 234 -7.20 -14.06 17.48
C ILE A 234 -7.55 -15.53 17.81
N ARG A 235 -7.80 -16.36 16.80
CA ARG A 235 -8.14 -17.79 16.96
C ARG A 235 -7.03 -18.58 17.67
N GLU A 236 -5.77 -18.30 17.32
CA GLU A 236 -4.60 -19.03 17.80
C GLU A 236 -3.93 -18.35 19.00
N GLY A 237 -4.38 -17.15 19.41
CA GLY A 237 -3.80 -16.38 20.51
C GLY A 237 -2.34 -15.97 20.27
N ILE A 238 -1.99 -15.60 19.05
CA ILE A 238 -0.59 -15.37 18.64
C ILE A 238 -0.06 -14.08 19.26
N ASP A 239 1.03 -14.19 20.01
CA ASP A 239 1.76 -13.05 20.56
C ASP A 239 2.68 -12.45 19.48
N PRO A 240 2.58 -11.14 19.16
CA PRO A 240 3.46 -10.48 18.19
C PRO A 240 4.88 -10.25 18.70
N GLY A 241 5.15 -10.52 19.97
CA GLY A 241 6.39 -10.11 20.65
C GLY A 241 6.45 -8.61 20.95
N ALA A 242 7.61 -8.13 21.35
CA ALA A 242 7.81 -6.73 21.70
C ALA A 242 7.69 -5.80 20.47
N PRO A 243 7.10 -4.60 20.63
CA PRO A 243 7.09 -3.61 19.57
C PRO A 243 8.50 -3.08 19.28
N VAL A 244 8.76 -2.73 18.02
CA VAL A 244 10.00 -2.07 17.62
C VAL A 244 9.98 -0.61 18.04
N GLU A 245 10.99 -0.22 18.81
CA GLU A 245 11.27 1.17 19.16
C GLU A 245 12.36 1.75 18.26
N GLY A 246 12.21 3.01 17.88
CA GLY A 246 13.17 3.71 17.01
C GLY A 246 13.16 3.24 15.56
N ASN A 247 14.31 3.19 14.90
CA ASN A 247 14.41 2.90 13.48
C ASN A 247 14.27 1.38 13.17
N GLY A 248 13.12 0.97 12.64
CA GLY A 248 12.84 -0.42 12.28
C GLY A 248 13.75 -1.02 11.20
N TYR A 249 14.42 -0.19 10.39
CA TYR A 249 15.39 -0.70 9.40
C TYR A 249 16.69 -1.24 10.02
N ALA A 250 17.02 -0.77 11.22
CA ALA A 250 18.20 -1.21 11.96
C ALA A 250 17.94 -2.44 12.85
N GLN A 251 16.68 -2.83 13.00
CA GLN A 251 16.28 -3.93 13.88
C GLN A 251 16.44 -5.30 13.22
N ALA A 252 16.84 -6.30 14.00
CA ALA A 252 16.83 -7.69 13.55
C ALA A 252 15.37 -8.20 13.50
N GLY A 253 14.91 -8.56 12.33
CA GLY A 253 13.60 -9.17 12.08
C GLY A 253 13.66 -10.08 10.86
N LYS A 254 12.66 -10.94 10.70
CA LYS A 254 12.53 -11.75 9.50
C LYS A 254 12.28 -10.81 8.31
N ARG A 255 13.24 -10.73 7.40
CA ARG A 255 13.16 -9.83 6.24
C ARG A 255 12.05 -10.27 5.29
N LEU A 256 11.43 -9.29 4.67
CA LEU A 256 10.50 -9.51 3.56
C LEU A 256 11.30 -9.84 2.29
N PRO A 257 10.80 -10.76 1.44
CA PRO A 257 11.34 -10.93 0.10
C PRO A 257 11.31 -9.64 -0.70
N THR A 258 12.36 -9.40 -1.45
CA THR A 258 12.46 -8.25 -2.35
C THR A 258 12.29 -8.65 -3.82
N ASP A 259 11.81 -9.86 -4.06
CA ASP A 259 11.57 -10.39 -5.40
C ASP A 259 10.22 -11.12 -5.49
N TRP A 260 9.69 -11.11 -6.69
CA TRP A 260 8.36 -11.64 -6.99
C TRP A 260 8.28 -13.16 -6.92
N LEU A 261 9.34 -13.88 -7.35
CA LEU A 261 9.35 -15.34 -7.37
C LEU A 261 9.29 -15.94 -5.96
N THR A 262 10.06 -15.39 -5.04
CA THR A 262 10.05 -15.83 -3.63
C THR A 262 8.67 -15.68 -3.01
N ALA A 263 7.95 -14.59 -3.31
CA ALA A 263 6.59 -14.42 -2.80
C ALA A 263 5.58 -15.37 -3.47
N LEU A 264 5.75 -15.67 -4.76
CA LEU A 264 4.98 -16.70 -5.47
C LEU A 264 5.14 -18.08 -4.82
N ASP A 265 6.39 -18.46 -4.53
CA ASP A 265 6.69 -19.76 -3.94
C ASP A 265 6.20 -19.83 -2.49
N ALA A 266 6.29 -18.74 -1.72
CA ALA A 266 5.76 -18.67 -0.37
C ALA A 266 4.24 -18.89 -0.34
N LEU A 267 3.48 -18.17 -1.17
CA LEU A 267 2.03 -18.33 -1.24
C LEU A 267 1.65 -19.75 -1.69
N GLN A 268 2.34 -20.31 -2.68
CA GLN A 268 2.08 -21.65 -3.18
C GLN A 268 2.36 -22.74 -2.13
N GLY A 269 3.41 -22.58 -1.32
CA GLY A 269 3.80 -23.50 -0.26
C GLY A 269 2.94 -23.42 1.01
N SER A 270 2.15 -22.36 1.17
CA SER A 270 1.45 -22.07 2.42
C SER A 270 0.20 -22.94 2.62
N GLU A 271 0.20 -23.76 3.66
CA GLU A 271 -0.99 -24.50 4.10
C GLU A 271 -2.04 -23.54 4.67
N TRP A 272 -1.60 -22.54 5.43
CA TRP A 272 -2.50 -21.50 5.94
C TRP A 272 -3.25 -20.77 4.81
N ALA A 273 -2.57 -20.42 3.73
CA ALA A 273 -3.23 -19.75 2.62
C ALA A 273 -4.27 -20.66 1.94
N ARG A 274 -4.03 -21.98 1.84
CA ARG A 274 -5.01 -22.94 1.34
C ARG A 274 -6.25 -23.01 2.23
N GLU A 275 -6.05 -23.02 3.55
CA GLU A 275 -7.15 -22.97 4.52
C GLU A 275 -7.94 -21.66 4.41
N ALA A 276 -7.25 -20.52 4.34
CA ALA A 276 -7.86 -19.19 4.38
C ALA A 276 -8.60 -18.80 3.08
N PHE A 277 -8.05 -19.15 1.91
CA PHE A 277 -8.56 -18.68 0.61
C PHE A 277 -9.17 -19.80 -0.24
N GLY A 278 -8.93 -21.06 0.10
CA GLY A 278 -9.39 -22.22 -0.64
C GLY A 278 -8.56 -22.56 -1.89
N GLU A 279 -8.39 -23.85 -2.14
CA GLU A 279 -7.59 -24.38 -3.26
C GLU A 279 -8.05 -23.86 -4.65
N PRO A 280 -9.37 -23.74 -4.95
CA PRO A 280 -9.79 -23.26 -6.26
C PRO A 280 -9.33 -21.83 -6.57
N PHE A 281 -9.42 -20.93 -5.59
CA PHE A 281 -8.96 -19.55 -5.76
C PHE A 281 -7.44 -19.50 -5.94
N LEU A 282 -6.69 -20.16 -5.04
CA LEU A 282 -5.23 -20.17 -5.09
C LEU A 282 -4.70 -20.77 -6.39
N GLY A 283 -5.31 -21.88 -6.86
CA GLY A 283 -4.92 -22.52 -8.11
C GLY A 283 -5.02 -21.55 -9.31
N VAL A 284 -6.13 -20.83 -9.43
CA VAL A 284 -6.32 -19.84 -10.50
C VAL A 284 -5.37 -18.63 -10.32
N TYR A 285 -5.29 -18.08 -9.11
CA TYR A 285 -4.46 -16.90 -8.85
C TYR A 285 -2.98 -17.18 -9.13
N LEU A 286 -2.46 -18.30 -8.63
CA LEU A 286 -1.06 -18.71 -8.86
C LEU A 286 -0.78 -19.01 -10.33
N ALA A 287 -1.71 -19.65 -11.05
CA ALA A 287 -1.55 -19.90 -12.48
C ALA A 287 -1.40 -18.60 -13.28
N VAL A 288 -2.25 -17.59 -12.99
CA VAL A 288 -2.16 -16.27 -13.59
C VAL A 288 -0.84 -15.59 -13.23
N LYS A 289 -0.48 -15.54 -11.94
CA LYS A 289 0.73 -14.85 -11.48
C LYS A 289 2.02 -15.51 -12.00
N ARG A 290 2.07 -16.82 -12.14
CA ARG A 290 3.20 -17.52 -12.77
C ARG A 290 3.27 -17.26 -14.28
N ALA A 291 2.14 -17.11 -14.96
CA ALA A 291 2.12 -16.73 -16.38
C ALA A 291 2.66 -15.30 -16.57
N GLU A 292 2.18 -14.34 -15.77
CA GLU A 292 2.68 -12.96 -15.75
C GLU A 292 4.18 -12.90 -15.44
N TYR A 293 4.64 -13.68 -14.45
CA TYR A 293 6.06 -13.75 -14.09
C TYR A 293 6.93 -14.25 -15.28
N ARG A 294 6.51 -15.35 -15.94
CA ARG A 294 7.24 -15.89 -17.09
C ARG A 294 7.28 -14.89 -18.24
N GLN A 295 6.17 -14.20 -18.52
CA GLN A 295 6.13 -13.17 -19.55
C GLN A 295 7.10 -12.04 -19.21
N PHE A 296 7.03 -11.50 -18.00
CA PHE A 296 7.92 -10.43 -17.54
C PHE A 296 9.40 -10.79 -17.63
N MET A 297 9.77 -12.01 -17.22
CA MET A 297 11.15 -12.50 -17.29
C MET A 297 11.61 -12.84 -18.71
N GLY A 298 10.69 -13.06 -19.64
CA GLY A 298 10.98 -13.31 -21.05
C GLY A 298 11.21 -12.04 -21.90
N GLU A 299 10.86 -10.88 -21.34
CA GLU A 299 11.03 -9.60 -22.06
C GLU A 299 12.46 -9.06 -21.86
N VAL A 300 13.14 -8.79 -22.98
CA VAL A 300 14.45 -8.11 -22.99
C VAL A 300 14.22 -6.61 -23.00
N GLY A 301 14.58 -5.95 -21.91
CA GLY A 301 14.36 -4.52 -21.69
C GLY A 301 15.57 -3.64 -21.94
N GLU A 302 15.38 -2.33 -21.90
CA GLU A 302 16.47 -1.33 -22.02
C GLU A 302 17.59 -1.55 -20.98
N GLN A 303 17.23 -2.06 -19.79
CA GLN A 303 18.20 -2.33 -18.73
C GLN A 303 19.16 -3.45 -19.10
N ASP A 304 18.67 -4.51 -19.78
CA ASP A 304 19.52 -5.62 -20.25
C ASP A 304 20.53 -5.10 -21.27
N TRP A 305 20.09 -4.30 -22.24
CA TRP A 305 20.98 -3.68 -23.22
C TRP A 305 22.01 -2.76 -22.56
N ARG A 306 21.58 -1.94 -21.62
CA ARG A 306 22.50 -1.02 -20.91
C ARG A 306 23.57 -1.75 -20.11
N TRP A 307 23.26 -2.93 -19.55
CA TRP A 307 24.17 -3.67 -18.71
C TRP A 307 25.01 -4.70 -19.46
N TYR A 308 24.44 -5.35 -20.48
CA TYR A 308 25.03 -6.54 -21.08
C TYR A 308 25.42 -6.41 -22.53
N LEU A 309 24.88 -5.46 -23.31
CA LEU A 309 25.05 -5.38 -24.76
C LEU A 309 26.53 -5.36 -25.20
N THR A 310 27.39 -4.70 -24.42
CA THR A 310 28.82 -4.54 -24.75
C THR A 310 29.75 -5.28 -23.81
N GLN A 311 29.21 -5.92 -22.76
CA GLN A 311 30.03 -6.57 -21.72
C GLN A 311 29.88 -8.10 -21.68
N ALA A 312 28.92 -8.65 -22.37
CA ALA A 312 28.70 -10.10 -22.46
C ALA A 312 29.50 -10.73 -23.61
#